data_209532801bd714d19a7ffbdedc87052d
#
_entry.id   209532801bd714d19a7ffbdedc87052d
#
_cell.length_a   1.000
_cell.length_b   1.000
_cell.length_c   1.000
_cell.angle_alpha   90.00
_cell.angle_beta   90.00
_cell.angle_gamma   90.00
#
_symmetry.space_group_name_H-M   'P 1'
#
loop_
_entity.id
_entity.type
_entity.pdbx_description
1 polymer ?
#
loop_
_entity_poly.entity_id
_entity_poly.type
_entity_poly.pdbx_seq_one_letter_code
_entity_poly.pdbx_strand_id
1 'polypeptide(L)'
;VNSLTKAYEIQGSLCLGTSLNKLGYDHVFYVKLASGSVFSHLVNNGDKSAIRRTVNNILLDGPSLRAYRHFPNVGKRKSWAAADAAKRGIELANISTYKDEIYESVQNEDKWGFEYSFLDNTKLEIGKELNNWVIQNTLFKVLFPAEFHGQSAVEAAIELSEEFNKNINKVK
;
A
#
# COMPACT_ATOMS: atom_id res chain seq x y z
N VAL A 1 14.72 1.23 12.36
CA VAL A 1 14.45 -0.13 11.85
C VAL A 1 13.07 -0.59 12.31
N ASN A 2 12.79 -0.69 13.62
CA ASN A 2 11.51 -1.18 14.15
C ASN A 2 10.27 -0.48 13.56
N SER A 3 10.32 0.83 13.38
CA SER A 3 9.20 1.60 12.83
C SER A 3 8.93 1.24 11.36
N LEU A 4 9.97 1.02 10.58
CA LEU A 4 9.84 0.59 9.20
C LEU A 4 9.24 -0.82 9.12
N THR A 5 9.71 -1.75 9.95
CA THR A 5 9.16 -3.10 10.06
C THR A 5 7.66 -3.07 10.39
N LYS A 6 7.25 -2.24 11.35
CA LYS A 6 5.83 -2.04 11.69
C LYS A 6 5.02 -1.49 10.51
N ALA A 7 5.57 -0.54 9.74
CA ALA A 7 4.89 0.00 8.57
C ALA A 7 4.68 -1.07 7.48
N TYR A 8 5.69 -1.90 7.22
CA TYR A 8 5.56 -3.04 6.31
C TYR A 8 4.50 -4.04 6.78
N GLU A 9 4.49 -4.33 8.08
CA GLU A 9 3.56 -5.29 8.66
C GLU A 9 2.10 -4.82 8.57
N ILE A 10 1.84 -3.55 8.92
CA ILE A 10 0.50 -2.95 8.79
C ILE A 10 0.04 -2.99 7.33
N GLN A 11 0.87 -2.49 6.41
CA GLN A 11 0.55 -2.44 5.00
C GLN A 11 0.29 -3.84 4.42
N GLY A 12 1.18 -4.79 4.66
CA GLY A 12 1.08 -6.14 4.09
C GLY A 12 -0.11 -6.91 4.64
N SER A 13 -0.38 -6.82 5.95
CA SER A 13 -1.53 -7.48 6.58
C SER A 13 -2.87 -6.94 6.07
N LEU A 14 -2.98 -5.63 5.88
CA LEU A 14 -4.17 -5.02 5.27
C LEU A 14 -4.33 -5.40 3.80
N CYS A 15 -3.23 -5.45 3.03
CA CYS A 15 -3.27 -5.90 1.63
C CYS A 15 -3.75 -7.35 1.48
N LEU A 16 -3.46 -8.21 2.45
CA LEU A 16 -3.92 -9.59 2.46
C LEU A 16 -5.39 -9.73 2.88
N GLY A 17 -5.82 -8.93 3.85
CA GLY A 17 -7.20 -8.99 4.36
C GLY A 17 -8.20 -8.40 3.37
N THR A 18 -7.91 -7.23 2.83
CA THR A 18 -8.86 -6.48 2.00
C THR A 18 -8.21 -5.99 0.70
N SER A 19 -8.73 -6.43 -0.43
CA SER A 19 -8.22 -6.04 -1.76
C SER A 19 -8.91 -4.81 -2.32
N LEU A 20 -8.39 -3.62 -2.04
CA LEU A 20 -8.88 -2.35 -2.63
C LEU A 20 -8.84 -2.35 -4.17
N ASN A 21 -7.90 -3.07 -4.76
CA ASN A 21 -7.75 -3.16 -6.20
C ASN A 21 -8.98 -3.75 -6.90
N LYS A 22 -9.67 -4.71 -6.27
CA LYS A 22 -10.91 -5.30 -6.79
C LYS A 22 -12.07 -4.32 -6.80
N LEU A 23 -12.01 -3.32 -5.93
CA LEU A 23 -13.03 -2.27 -5.78
C LEU A 23 -12.71 -1.01 -6.59
N GLY A 24 -11.64 -1.01 -7.39
CA GLY A 24 -11.25 0.13 -8.22
C GLY A 24 -10.40 1.19 -7.51
N TYR A 25 -10.02 0.95 -6.26
CA TYR A 25 -9.18 1.85 -5.46
C TYR A 25 -7.71 1.41 -5.47
N ASP A 26 -6.83 2.38 -5.25
CA ASP A 26 -5.40 2.09 -5.23
C ASP A 26 -4.92 1.63 -3.85
N HIS A 27 -4.14 0.54 -3.86
CA HIS A 27 -3.51 -0.04 -2.67
C HIS A 27 -2.51 0.90 -1.96
N VAL A 28 -2.09 2.01 -2.58
CA VAL A 28 -1.27 3.04 -1.90
C VAL A 28 -1.99 3.68 -0.72
N PHE A 29 -3.31 3.49 -0.59
CA PHE A 29 -4.04 3.83 0.62
C PHE A 29 -3.45 3.15 1.86
N TYR A 30 -3.02 1.90 1.74
CA TYR A 30 -2.37 1.19 2.85
C TYR A 30 -0.98 1.75 3.17
N VAL A 31 -0.28 2.33 2.19
CA VAL A 31 0.94 3.11 2.46
C VAL A 31 0.61 4.36 3.29
N LYS A 32 -0.48 5.07 2.94
CA LYS A 32 -0.96 6.25 3.69
C LYS A 32 -1.27 5.86 5.14
N LEU A 33 -2.02 4.77 5.33
CA LEU A 33 -2.43 4.29 6.65
C LEU A 33 -1.23 3.85 7.50
N ALA A 34 -0.34 3.04 6.94
CA ALA A 34 0.84 2.55 7.64
C ALA A 34 1.81 3.68 8.01
N SER A 35 2.12 4.56 7.06
CA SER A 35 3.03 5.68 7.30
C SER A 35 2.50 6.66 8.35
N GLY A 36 1.22 7.02 8.25
CA GLY A 36 0.59 7.94 9.21
C GLY A 36 0.50 7.34 10.61
N SER A 37 0.06 6.09 10.73
CA SER A 37 -0.05 5.41 12.02
C SER A 37 1.29 5.26 12.74
N VAL A 38 2.34 4.84 12.00
CA VAL A 38 3.68 4.68 12.57
C VAL A 38 4.30 6.03 12.90
N PHE A 39 4.12 7.05 12.07
CA PHE A 39 4.59 8.40 12.36
C PHE A 39 3.90 8.97 13.60
N SER A 40 2.57 8.85 13.69
CA SER A 40 1.81 9.26 14.89
C SER A 40 2.29 8.57 16.15
N HIS A 41 2.57 7.26 16.09
CA HIS A 41 3.15 6.51 17.20
C HIS A 41 4.49 7.09 17.67
N LEU A 42 5.36 7.48 16.72
CA LEU A 42 6.67 8.02 17.03
C LEU A 42 6.61 9.41 17.68
N VAL A 43 5.84 10.33 17.10
CA VAL A 43 5.82 11.73 17.55
C VAL A 43 4.97 11.94 18.79
N ASN A 44 4.04 11.04 19.08
CA ASN A 44 3.17 11.09 20.26
C ASN A 44 3.53 10.05 21.33
N ASN A 45 4.76 9.52 21.33
CA ASN A 45 5.24 8.55 22.32
C ASN A 45 4.31 7.36 22.53
N GLY A 46 3.67 6.88 21.47
CA GLY A 46 2.76 5.73 21.49
C GLY A 46 1.36 6.03 22.03
N ASP A 47 0.96 7.29 22.16
CA ASP A 47 -0.40 7.65 22.57
C ASP A 47 -1.43 7.05 21.61
N LYS A 48 -2.22 6.11 22.15
CA LYS A 48 -3.26 5.39 21.38
C LYS A 48 -4.35 6.31 20.86
N SER A 49 -4.68 7.37 21.59
CA SER A 49 -5.70 8.34 21.16
C SER A 49 -5.24 9.14 19.96
N ALA A 50 -3.98 9.59 19.96
CA ALA A 50 -3.40 10.28 18.80
C ALA A 50 -3.34 9.37 17.56
N ILE A 51 -2.94 8.10 17.75
CA ILE A 51 -2.93 7.10 16.66
C ILE A 51 -4.35 6.88 16.13
N ARG A 52 -5.35 6.74 17.01
CA ARG A 52 -6.75 6.57 16.60
C ARG A 52 -7.26 7.77 15.81
N ARG A 53 -6.99 9.01 16.26
CA ARG A 53 -7.33 10.22 15.48
C ARG A 53 -6.69 10.20 14.10
N THR A 54 -5.40 9.83 14.02
CA THR A 54 -4.68 9.71 12.75
C THR A 54 -5.34 8.71 11.82
N VAL A 55 -5.66 7.52 12.31
CA VAL A 55 -6.35 6.48 11.53
C VAL A 55 -7.71 6.99 11.05
N ASN A 56 -8.50 7.60 11.93
CA ASN A 56 -9.81 8.16 11.57
C ASN A 56 -9.68 9.22 10.46
N ASN A 57 -8.74 10.15 10.57
CA ASN A 57 -8.52 11.18 9.55
C ASN A 57 -8.05 10.57 8.21
N ILE A 58 -7.27 9.49 8.24
CA ILE A 58 -6.86 8.78 7.01
C ILE A 58 -8.04 8.05 6.37
N LEU A 59 -8.93 7.45 7.17
CA LEU A 59 -10.15 6.81 6.66
C LEU A 59 -11.08 7.85 6.03
N LEU A 60 -11.27 9.00 6.67
CA LEU A 60 -12.07 10.12 6.14
C LEU A 60 -11.50 10.68 4.83
N ASP A 61 -10.18 10.76 4.70
CA ASP A 61 -9.49 11.21 3.47
C ASP A 61 -9.61 10.19 2.31
N GLY A 62 -9.94 8.94 2.63
CA GLY A 62 -10.24 7.88 1.67
C GLY A 62 -9.09 7.44 0.74
N PRO A 63 -9.32 6.43 -0.08
CA PRO A 63 -8.37 5.96 -1.08
C PRO A 63 -8.46 6.73 -2.39
N SER A 64 -7.35 6.80 -3.12
CA SER A 64 -7.35 7.31 -4.50
C SER A 64 -7.89 6.25 -5.48
N LEU A 65 -8.44 6.72 -6.61
CA LEU A 65 -8.86 5.84 -7.70
C LEU A 65 -7.65 5.15 -8.34
N ARG A 66 -7.84 3.91 -8.78
CA ARG A 66 -6.83 3.09 -9.46
C ARG A 66 -6.73 3.35 -10.97
N ALA A 67 -7.63 4.11 -11.56
CA ALA A 67 -7.73 4.33 -13.00
C ALA A 67 -6.40 4.67 -13.70
N TYR A 68 -5.53 5.44 -13.04
CA TYR A 68 -4.24 5.87 -13.59
C TYR A 68 -3.20 4.74 -13.76
N ARG A 69 -3.49 3.52 -13.31
CA ARG A 69 -2.63 2.33 -13.51
C ARG A 69 -3.05 1.49 -14.71
N HIS A 70 -4.15 1.82 -15.34
CA HIS A 70 -4.73 1.07 -16.44
C HIS A 70 -4.80 1.89 -17.73
N PHE A 71 -4.63 1.20 -18.87
CA PHE A 71 -4.85 1.81 -20.18
C PHE A 71 -6.30 2.34 -20.30
N PRO A 72 -6.55 3.51 -20.90
CA PRO A 72 -5.58 4.41 -21.54
C PRO A 72 -4.92 5.43 -20.60
N ASN A 73 -5.20 5.39 -19.27
CA ASN A 73 -4.86 6.46 -18.32
C ASN A 73 -3.48 6.29 -17.64
N VAL A 74 -2.67 5.32 -18.11
CA VAL A 74 -1.35 5.08 -17.51
C VAL A 74 -0.44 6.29 -17.70
N GLY A 75 0.07 6.83 -16.58
CA GLY A 75 0.87 8.05 -16.61
C GLY A 75 1.87 8.15 -15.46
N LYS A 76 2.52 9.30 -15.38
CA LYS A 76 3.60 9.58 -14.40
C LYS A 76 3.16 9.42 -12.91
N ARG A 77 1.85 9.51 -12.62
CA ARG A 77 1.33 9.32 -11.26
C ARG A 77 1.75 7.98 -10.65
N LYS A 78 1.89 6.94 -11.48
CA LYS A 78 2.31 5.61 -11.02
C LYS A 78 3.66 5.63 -10.28
N SER A 79 4.59 6.50 -10.69
CA SER A 79 5.92 6.57 -10.10
C SER A 79 6.00 7.36 -8.79
N TRP A 80 5.01 8.22 -8.48
CA TRP A 80 5.03 9.05 -7.26
C TRP A 80 3.85 8.81 -6.30
N ALA A 81 2.86 8.01 -6.70
CA ALA A 81 1.65 7.81 -5.92
C ALA A 81 1.88 7.26 -4.50
N ALA A 82 2.85 6.36 -4.32
CA ALA A 82 3.17 5.82 -2.99
C ALA A 82 3.85 6.87 -2.10
N ALA A 83 4.74 7.68 -2.66
CA ALA A 83 5.39 8.78 -1.93
C ALA A 83 4.37 9.85 -1.51
N ASP A 84 3.44 10.21 -2.40
CA ASP A 84 2.32 11.13 -2.12
C ASP A 84 1.42 10.58 -1.00
N ALA A 85 1.08 9.30 -1.06
CA ALA A 85 0.30 8.64 -0.02
C ALA A 85 1.00 8.67 1.35
N ALA A 86 2.30 8.37 1.39
CA ALA A 86 3.08 8.44 2.63
C ALA A 86 3.14 9.87 3.18
N LYS A 87 3.41 10.86 2.33
CA LYS A 87 3.39 12.29 2.69
C LYS A 87 2.03 12.67 3.29
N ARG A 88 0.94 12.32 2.62
CA ARG A 88 -0.41 12.65 3.11
C ARG A 88 -0.72 11.98 4.45
N GLY A 89 -0.30 10.73 4.66
CA GLY A 89 -0.42 10.06 5.95
C GLY A 89 0.29 10.79 7.09
N ILE A 90 1.51 11.28 6.83
CA ILE A 90 2.29 12.07 7.79
C ILE A 90 1.63 13.43 8.07
N GLU A 91 1.12 14.11 7.06
CA GLU A 91 0.38 15.38 7.23
C GLU A 91 -0.85 15.20 8.12
N LEU A 92 -1.64 14.15 7.88
CA LEU A 92 -2.80 13.83 8.70
C LEU A 92 -2.42 13.46 10.14
N ALA A 93 -1.30 12.77 10.33
CA ALA A 93 -0.78 12.48 11.66
C ALA A 93 -0.36 13.75 12.41
N ASN A 94 0.28 14.71 11.73
CA ASN A 94 0.62 16.00 12.31
C ASN A 94 -0.63 16.80 12.72
N ILE A 95 -1.65 16.84 11.88
CA ILE A 95 -2.94 17.47 12.21
C ILE A 95 -3.54 16.81 13.45
N SER A 96 -3.48 15.49 13.53
CA SER A 96 -4.03 14.69 14.63
C SER A 96 -3.27 14.82 15.96
N THR A 97 -2.13 15.52 16.01
CA THR A 97 -1.43 15.84 17.28
C THR A 97 -2.21 16.88 18.09
N TYR A 98 -2.93 17.76 17.43
CA TYR A 98 -3.86 18.66 18.10
C TYR A 98 -4.98 17.81 18.73
N LYS A 99 -5.38 18.12 19.97
CA LYS A 99 -6.39 17.38 20.72
C LYS A 99 -7.81 17.65 20.19
N ASP A 100 -8.01 17.33 18.93
CA ASP A 100 -9.32 17.41 18.30
C ASP A 100 -10.21 16.22 18.70
N GLU A 101 -11.46 16.28 18.32
CA GLU A 101 -12.46 15.25 18.56
C GLU A 101 -12.00 13.88 18.02
N ILE A 102 -12.33 12.82 18.73
CA ILE A 102 -12.20 11.46 18.24
C ILE A 102 -13.53 11.07 17.62
N TYR A 103 -13.53 10.81 16.33
CA TYR A 103 -14.70 10.27 15.65
C TYR A 103 -14.88 8.79 16.03
N GLU A 104 -16.02 8.41 16.58
CA GLU A 104 -16.20 7.08 17.18
C GLU A 104 -16.43 5.97 16.13
N SER A 105 -17.07 6.28 15.01
CA SER A 105 -17.58 5.29 14.05
C SER A 105 -17.14 5.51 12.60
N VAL A 106 -16.04 6.21 12.34
CA VAL A 106 -15.57 6.50 10.97
C VAL A 106 -15.42 5.24 10.12
N GLN A 107 -14.98 4.14 10.72
CA GLN A 107 -14.75 2.90 9.98
C GLN A 107 -16.06 2.23 9.56
N ASN A 108 -16.99 2.06 10.47
CA ASN A 108 -18.12 1.13 10.36
C ASN A 108 -19.51 1.78 10.52
N GLU A 109 -19.61 3.08 10.37
CA GLU A 109 -20.90 3.77 10.38
C GLU A 109 -21.71 3.37 9.12
N ASP A 110 -22.98 3.00 9.33
CA ASP A 110 -23.82 2.32 8.35
C ASP A 110 -24.07 3.08 7.03
N LYS A 111 -23.92 4.38 7.02
CA LYS A 111 -24.27 5.21 5.87
C LYS A 111 -23.12 6.07 5.36
N TRP A 112 -22.26 6.49 6.25
CA TRP A 112 -21.20 7.44 5.98
C TRP A 112 -19.81 6.93 6.33
N GLY A 113 -19.71 5.71 6.86
CA GLY A 113 -18.46 5.09 7.25
C GLY A 113 -17.61 4.64 6.05
N PHE A 114 -16.34 4.40 6.33
CA PHE A 114 -15.38 3.97 5.33
C PHE A 114 -15.78 2.63 4.67
N GLU A 115 -16.21 1.66 5.47
CA GLU A 115 -16.60 0.34 4.99
C GLU A 115 -17.82 0.42 4.05
N TYR A 116 -18.81 1.23 4.39
CA TYR A 116 -19.95 1.48 3.51
C TYR A 116 -19.54 2.18 2.22
N SER A 117 -18.77 3.26 2.33
CA SER A 117 -18.48 4.15 1.20
C SER A 117 -17.46 3.58 0.21
N PHE A 118 -16.50 2.78 0.69
CA PHE A 118 -15.37 2.31 -0.11
C PHE A 118 -15.25 0.81 -0.24
N LEU A 119 -15.86 0.02 0.64
CA LEU A 119 -15.71 -1.43 0.69
C LEU A 119 -17.01 -2.19 0.40
N ASP A 120 -18.04 -1.52 -0.12
CA ASP A 120 -19.34 -2.13 -0.42
C ASP A 120 -19.91 -2.92 0.80
N ASN A 121 -19.88 -2.28 1.97
CA ASN A 121 -20.22 -2.87 3.28
C ASN A 121 -19.37 -4.07 3.72
N THR A 122 -18.26 -4.35 3.04
CA THR A 122 -17.32 -5.36 3.50
C THR A 122 -16.44 -4.79 4.59
N LYS A 123 -16.11 -5.60 5.60
CA LYS A 123 -15.22 -5.15 6.68
C LYS A 123 -13.80 -4.95 6.19
N LEU A 124 -13.16 -3.92 6.73
CA LEU A 124 -11.71 -3.74 6.60
C LEU A 124 -11.01 -4.79 7.48
N GLU A 125 -10.48 -5.82 6.85
CA GLU A 125 -9.88 -6.94 7.55
C GLU A 125 -8.35 -6.87 7.55
N ILE A 126 -7.76 -7.33 8.65
CA ILE A 126 -6.34 -7.64 8.74
C ILE A 126 -6.19 -9.11 8.41
N GLY A 127 -5.56 -9.42 7.28
CA GLY A 127 -5.47 -10.78 6.76
C GLY A 127 -4.62 -11.74 7.59
N LYS A 128 -3.83 -11.21 8.53
CA LYS A 128 -2.99 -11.98 9.45
C LYS A 128 -2.67 -11.17 10.69
N GLU A 129 -2.51 -11.83 11.84
CA GLU A 129 -2.06 -11.19 13.07
C GLU A 129 -0.73 -10.46 12.86
N LEU A 130 -0.65 -9.23 13.39
CA LEU A 130 0.53 -8.37 13.23
C LEU A 130 1.73 -8.93 13.99
N ASN A 131 2.80 -9.18 13.27
CA ASN A 131 4.09 -9.64 13.78
C ASN A 131 5.20 -9.06 12.88
N ASN A 132 6.20 -9.85 12.49
CA ASN A 132 7.29 -9.45 11.58
C ASN A 132 7.31 -10.29 10.29
N TRP A 133 6.21 -10.96 9.97
CA TRP A 133 6.17 -11.92 8.88
C TRP A 133 6.23 -11.26 7.49
N VAL A 134 5.73 -10.03 7.34
CA VAL A 134 5.77 -9.32 6.05
C VAL A 134 7.21 -9.08 5.61
N ILE A 135 8.04 -8.48 6.47
CA ILE A 135 9.43 -8.20 6.11
C ILE A 135 10.26 -9.49 5.94
N GLN A 136 9.93 -10.54 6.66
CA GLN A 136 10.59 -11.84 6.55
C GLN A 136 10.27 -12.56 5.24
N ASN A 137 9.12 -12.27 4.64
CA ASN A 137 8.64 -12.90 3.41
C ASN A 137 8.68 -11.97 2.20
N THR A 138 9.29 -10.78 2.33
CA THR A 138 9.45 -9.86 1.20
C THR A 138 10.45 -10.43 0.20
N LEU A 139 10.02 -10.61 -1.03
CA LEU A 139 10.86 -11.11 -2.12
C LEU A 139 11.75 -9.97 -2.66
N PHE A 140 13.02 -10.32 -2.92
CA PHE A 140 13.98 -9.41 -3.54
C PHE A 140 14.25 -9.81 -4.99
N LYS A 141 14.47 -8.83 -5.86
CA LYS A 141 14.88 -9.03 -7.25
C LYS A 141 16.40 -9.19 -7.31
N VAL A 142 16.88 -10.37 -6.99
CA VAL A 142 18.31 -10.64 -6.85
C VAL A 142 19.01 -10.77 -8.20
N LEU A 143 18.40 -11.48 -9.15
CA LEU A 143 19.03 -11.82 -10.44
C LEU A 143 18.82 -10.73 -11.50
N PHE A 144 17.58 -10.19 -11.59
CA PHE A 144 17.23 -9.24 -12.65
C PHE A 144 16.52 -8.02 -12.09
N PRO A 145 16.89 -6.78 -12.49
CA PRO A 145 16.21 -5.55 -12.10
C PRO A 145 14.92 -5.30 -12.91
N ALA A 146 14.16 -6.36 -13.20
CA ALA A 146 12.92 -6.30 -13.95
C ALA A 146 11.68 -6.30 -13.03
N GLU A 147 10.53 -5.88 -13.55
CA GLU A 147 9.25 -6.00 -12.88
C GLU A 147 8.95 -7.48 -12.56
N PHE A 148 8.30 -7.80 -11.42
CA PHE A 148 8.15 -9.19 -10.97
C PHE A 148 7.48 -10.11 -11.99
N HIS A 149 6.44 -9.66 -12.68
CA HIS A 149 5.78 -10.45 -13.72
C HIS A 149 6.64 -10.66 -14.97
N GLY A 150 7.69 -9.85 -15.14
CA GLY A 150 8.65 -9.97 -16.23
C GLY A 150 9.88 -10.82 -15.92
N GLN A 151 10.07 -11.27 -14.66
CA GLN A 151 11.29 -11.99 -14.23
C GLN A 151 11.51 -13.28 -15.06
N SER A 152 10.49 -14.12 -15.18
CA SER A 152 10.57 -15.37 -15.96
C SER A 152 10.82 -15.13 -17.45
N ALA A 153 10.27 -14.07 -18.03
CA ALA A 153 10.54 -13.73 -19.43
C ALA A 153 11.99 -13.27 -19.65
N VAL A 154 12.54 -12.50 -18.70
CA VAL A 154 13.97 -12.10 -18.75
C VAL A 154 14.88 -13.30 -18.59
N GLU A 155 14.59 -14.20 -17.66
CA GLU A 155 15.34 -15.43 -17.46
C GLU A 155 15.35 -16.29 -18.72
N ALA A 156 14.18 -16.58 -19.29
CA ALA A 156 14.07 -17.32 -20.55
C ALA A 156 14.82 -16.65 -21.71
N ALA A 157 14.77 -15.31 -21.81
CA ALA A 157 15.50 -14.57 -22.83
C ALA A 157 17.03 -14.70 -22.67
N ILE A 158 17.53 -14.71 -21.44
CA ILE A 158 18.96 -14.90 -21.16
C ILE A 158 19.38 -16.33 -21.50
N GLU A 159 18.63 -17.35 -21.09
CA GLU A 159 18.92 -18.75 -21.39
C GLU A 159 18.96 -19.02 -22.91
N LEU A 160 18.02 -18.42 -23.65
CA LEU A 160 17.97 -18.59 -25.11
C LEU A 160 18.96 -17.71 -25.88
N SER A 161 19.58 -16.71 -25.24
CA SER A 161 20.40 -15.71 -25.91
C SER A 161 21.61 -16.31 -26.64
N GLU A 162 22.25 -17.34 -26.09
CA GLU A 162 23.40 -18.01 -26.70
C GLU A 162 22.99 -18.76 -27.98
N GLU A 163 21.86 -19.46 -27.95
CA GLU A 163 21.31 -20.17 -29.10
C GLU A 163 20.87 -19.19 -30.20
N PHE A 164 20.18 -18.14 -29.81
CA PHE A 164 19.75 -17.09 -30.72
C PHE A 164 20.94 -16.41 -31.42
N ASN A 165 21.98 -16.03 -30.68
CA ASN A 165 23.17 -15.39 -31.24
C ASN A 165 23.92 -16.30 -32.22
N LYS A 166 23.97 -17.62 -31.97
CA LYS A 166 24.56 -18.61 -32.90
C LYS A 166 23.75 -18.75 -34.19
N ASN A 167 22.47 -18.46 -34.16
CA ASN A 167 21.52 -18.70 -35.26
C ASN A 167 20.89 -17.44 -35.83
N ILE A 168 21.38 -16.25 -35.47
CA ILE A 168 20.77 -14.96 -35.84
C ILE A 168 20.48 -14.80 -37.34
N ASN A 169 21.37 -15.34 -38.18
CA ASN A 169 21.21 -15.29 -39.64
C ASN A 169 20.16 -16.26 -40.21
N LYS A 170 19.58 -17.14 -39.34
CA LYS A 170 18.54 -18.10 -39.71
C LYS A 170 17.15 -17.65 -39.27
N VAL A 171 17.07 -16.59 -38.47
CA VAL A 171 15.80 -16.02 -38.00
C VAL A 171 15.23 -15.15 -39.15
N LYS A 172 14.06 -15.49 -39.64
CA LYS A 172 13.32 -14.76 -40.66
C LYS A 172 12.29 -13.84 -40.04
#